data_c28eb057ed8c928a4e8fea3ceb9a9290
#
_entry.id   c28eb057ed8c928a4e8fea3ceb9a9290
#
_cell.length_a   1.000
_cell.length_b   1.000
_cell.length_c   1.000
_cell.angle_alpha   90.00
_cell.angle_beta   90.00
_cell.angle_gamma   90.00
#
_symmetry.space_group_name_H-M   'P 1'
#
loop_
_entity.id
_entity.type
_entity.pdbx_description
1 polymer ?
#
loop_
_entity_poly.entity_id
_entity_poly.type
_entity_poly.pdbx_seq_one_letter_code
_entity_poly.pdbx_strand_id
1 'polypeptide(L)'
;MKRTVVLFSFIVLACMITAAGAAIGTVTVTNPLDAAALVYVSGYDLTPGVFYPDETGTLTVHVTNAANASVSVSQPDLIDPHVDIINQGAFATTTLIGPGATADFTFVIKAEGPDGTYLPIFTVSANAWGTSGIHSQIKLKVDSTDVRASVSNKPDTFSLEKTDTVNLSVVNPRLGDISDVLIIASSPGIDISPSEDYVESIPAGTSVKVPFDITPHQHSDVNFKVSFRNGDNIHTTSVVLPLNLGADKSAAIPVINNVKLISNAGSYTMTGEIGNAGITDAQGMIISVSAPAKPGGPYPDYAVGSLASDDFTTFTLTFTSNDLSAVPVQVQWKDPQGNTRSSITTLDLHTLAAGSTATGITAGLSSFYPVMAGGIIVIAAIVLYTKRKWITSKLKKQ
;
A
#
# COMPACT_ATOMS: atom_id res chain seq x y z
N MET A 1 0.87 -32.35 -36.91
CA MET A 1 1.54 -31.37 -36.01
C MET A 1 1.78 -32.06 -34.67
N LYS A 2 3.03 -32.45 -34.40
CA LYS A 2 3.44 -33.23 -33.23
C LYS A 2 3.69 -32.27 -32.07
N ARG A 3 2.94 -32.39 -30.95
CA ARG A 3 3.19 -31.67 -29.71
C ARG A 3 4.26 -32.42 -28.92
N THR A 4 5.42 -31.85 -28.78
CA THR A 4 6.52 -32.33 -27.97
C THR A 4 6.25 -31.91 -26.52
N VAL A 5 5.96 -32.88 -25.66
CA VAL A 5 5.86 -32.72 -24.21
C VAL A 5 7.30 -32.80 -23.67
N VAL A 6 7.82 -31.71 -23.14
CA VAL A 6 9.10 -31.68 -22.42
C VAL A 6 8.82 -32.05 -20.97
N LEU A 7 9.21 -33.25 -20.61
CA LEU A 7 9.18 -33.77 -19.24
C LEU A 7 10.40 -33.19 -18.49
N PHE A 8 10.21 -32.22 -17.59
CA PHE A 8 11.25 -31.79 -16.65
C PHE A 8 11.37 -32.84 -15.54
N SER A 9 12.41 -33.63 -15.64
CA SER A 9 12.82 -34.58 -14.60
C SER A 9 13.51 -33.81 -13.47
N PHE A 10 12.81 -33.59 -12.36
CA PHE A 10 13.41 -33.09 -11.12
C PHE A 10 14.21 -34.25 -10.51
N ILE A 11 15.53 -34.20 -10.67
CA ILE A 11 16.46 -35.05 -9.89
C ILE A 11 16.54 -34.40 -8.52
N VAL A 12 15.78 -34.91 -7.55
CA VAL A 12 15.97 -34.65 -6.13
C VAL A 12 17.25 -35.35 -5.72
N LEU A 13 18.36 -34.65 -5.70
CA LEU A 13 19.60 -35.09 -5.08
C LEU A 13 19.40 -35.06 -3.57
N ALA A 14 18.94 -36.18 -2.98
CA ALA A 14 18.93 -36.35 -1.54
C ALA A 14 20.40 -36.40 -1.09
N CYS A 15 20.94 -35.26 -0.64
CA CYS A 15 22.16 -35.22 0.16
C CYS A 15 21.87 -35.96 1.47
N MET A 16 22.20 -37.23 1.52
CA MET A 16 22.39 -37.95 2.77
C MET A 16 23.60 -37.30 3.47
N ILE A 17 23.32 -36.29 4.31
CA ILE A 17 24.26 -35.87 5.34
C ILE A 17 24.29 -37.02 6.32
N THR A 18 25.25 -37.94 6.15
CA THR A 18 25.66 -38.83 7.22
C THR A 18 26.22 -37.88 8.30
N ALA A 19 25.40 -37.60 9.31
CA ALA A 19 25.87 -37.04 10.56
C ALA A 19 26.89 -38.09 11.07
N ALA A 20 28.17 -37.84 10.81
CA ALA A 20 29.23 -38.45 11.58
C ALA A 20 29.01 -37.98 13.01
N GLY A 21 28.24 -38.75 13.77
CA GLY A 21 28.18 -38.57 15.21
C GLY A 21 29.60 -38.65 15.71
N ALA A 22 30.22 -37.52 15.99
CA ALA A 22 31.41 -37.50 16.83
C ALA A 22 30.95 -38.20 18.11
N ALA A 23 31.42 -39.41 18.30
CA ALA A 23 31.29 -40.07 19.59
C ALA A 23 31.99 -39.17 20.59
N ILE A 24 31.22 -38.32 21.29
CA ILE A 24 31.71 -37.58 22.44
C ILE A 24 32.14 -38.65 23.40
N GLY A 25 33.47 -38.79 23.57
CA GLY A 25 34.02 -39.73 24.48
C GLY A 25 33.38 -39.55 25.83
N THR A 26 32.66 -40.53 26.33
CA THR A 26 32.04 -40.47 27.64
C THR A 26 33.18 -40.38 28.67
N VAL A 27 33.33 -39.21 29.26
CA VAL A 27 34.24 -39.01 30.42
C VAL A 27 33.60 -39.79 31.58
N THR A 28 34.25 -40.89 32.02
CA THR A 28 33.81 -41.66 33.19
C THR A 28 34.06 -40.85 34.44
N VAL A 29 33.03 -40.26 34.99
CA VAL A 29 33.12 -39.42 36.19
C VAL A 29 32.81 -40.27 37.40
N THR A 30 33.74 -40.38 38.33
CA THR A 30 33.61 -41.13 39.58
C THR A 30 33.13 -40.31 40.78
N ASN A 31 33.17 -38.96 40.64
CA ASN A 31 32.77 -38.04 41.67
C ASN A 31 31.57 -37.17 41.20
N PRO A 32 30.51 -36.98 42.00
CA PRO A 32 29.39 -36.12 41.66
C PRO A 32 29.81 -34.65 41.36
N LEU A 33 30.85 -34.16 41.98
CA LEU A 33 31.39 -32.79 41.71
C LEU A 33 31.95 -32.68 40.28
N ASP A 34 32.63 -33.75 39.80
CA ASP A 34 33.15 -33.76 38.45
C ASP A 34 32.02 -33.87 37.40
N ALA A 35 30.88 -34.56 37.74
CA ALA A 35 29.74 -34.61 36.91
C ALA A 35 29.05 -33.23 36.77
N ALA A 36 28.94 -32.46 37.83
CA ALA A 36 28.41 -31.12 37.82
C ALA A 36 29.24 -30.15 36.95
N ALA A 37 30.57 -30.34 36.87
CA ALA A 37 31.44 -29.55 36.02
C ALA A 37 31.24 -29.77 34.51
N LEU A 38 30.53 -30.84 34.12
CA LEU A 38 30.17 -31.15 32.72
C LEU A 38 28.75 -30.73 32.35
N VAL A 39 28.07 -29.98 33.20
CA VAL A 39 26.76 -29.35 32.90
C VAL A 39 27.02 -27.95 32.38
N TYR A 40 26.39 -27.60 31.25
CA TYR A 40 26.59 -26.31 30.60
C TYR A 40 25.32 -25.84 29.91
N VAL A 41 25.24 -24.52 29.60
CA VAL A 41 24.19 -23.97 28.78
C VAL A 41 24.53 -24.23 27.32
N SER A 42 23.72 -25.06 26.65
CA SER A 42 23.91 -25.43 25.23
C SER A 42 23.32 -24.40 24.25
N GLY A 43 22.37 -23.58 24.70
CA GLY A 43 21.72 -22.55 23.90
C GLY A 43 20.58 -21.91 24.65
N TYR A 44 19.90 -20.99 23.98
CA TYR A 44 18.66 -20.37 24.46
C TYR A 44 17.80 -19.90 23.28
N ASP A 45 16.49 -19.88 23.50
CA ASP A 45 15.49 -19.30 22.62
C ASP A 45 14.83 -18.11 23.30
N LEU A 46 14.59 -17.04 22.52
CA LEU A 46 14.02 -15.80 23.00
C LEU A 46 12.85 -15.37 22.08
N THR A 47 11.69 -15.14 22.68
CA THR A 47 10.48 -14.69 21.96
C THR A 47 9.84 -13.54 22.75
N PRO A 48 9.73 -12.32 22.13
CA PRO A 48 10.26 -11.93 20.83
C PRO A 48 11.79 -11.87 20.81
N GLY A 49 12.40 -11.95 19.61
CA GLY A 49 13.86 -11.82 19.46
C GLY A 49 14.39 -10.40 19.76
N VAL A 50 13.52 -9.39 19.64
CA VAL A 50 13.76 -7.97 19.95
C VAL A 50 12.54 -7.42 20.66
N PHE A 51 12.71 -6.97 21.88
CA PHE A 51 11.64 -6.43 22.72
C PHE A 51 11.38 -4.95 22.45
N TYR A 52 10.14 -4.50 22.67
CA TYR A 52 9.89 -3.11 23.00
C TYR A 52 10.24 -2.85 24.50
N PRO A 53 10.47 -1.59 24.89
CA PRO A 53 10.54 -1.26 26.32
C PRO A 53 9.27 -1.68 27.05
N ASP A 54 9.41 -2.22 28.25
CA ASP A 54 8.35 -2.74 29.12
C ASP A 54 7.55 -3.94 28.55
N GLU A 55 8.01 -4.54 27.47
CA GLU A 55 7.38 -5.68 26.84
C GLU A 55 7.72 -6.99 27.55
N THR A 56 6.75 -7.92 27.53
CA THR A 56 6.93 -9.27 28.08
C THR A 56 7.28 -10.27 26.98
N GLY A 57 7.99 -11.32 27.37
CA GLY A 57 8.31 -12.42 26.45
C GLY A 57 8.78 -13.65 27.18
N THR A 58 9.21 -14.64 26.43
CA THR A 58 9.71 -15.90 26.96
C THR A 58 11.18 -16.09 26.60
N LEU A 59 11.96 -16.51 27.59
CA LEU A 59 13.34 -16.94 27.43
C LEU A 59 13.41 -18.40 27.87
N THR A 60 13.76 -19.30 26.94
CA THR A 60 14.02 -20.72 27.27
C THR A 60 15.51 -20.97 27.21
N VAL A 61 16.10 -21.37 28.33
CA VAL A 61 17.52 -21.70 28.44
C VAL A 61 17.68 -23.21 28.47
N HIS A 62 18.50 -23.76 27.58
CA HIS A 62 18.79 -25.16 27.44
C HIS A 62 20.04 -25.54 28.24
N VAL A 63 19.88 -26.37 29.26
CA VAL A 63 21.01 -26.82 30.11
C VAL A 63 21.26 -28.30 29.84
N THR A 64 22.43 -28.62 29.35
CA THR A 64 22.82 -29.98 28.94
C THR A 64 23.81 -30.58 29.92
N ASN A 65 23.56 -31.82 30.30
CA ASN A 65 24.48 -32.64 31.14
C ASN A 65 25.30 -33.55 30.24
N ALA A 66 26.57 -33.24 29.98
CA ALA A 66 27.47 -34.08 29.20
C ALA A 66 28.15 -35.18 30.04
N ALA A 67 27.88 -35.32 31.31
CA ALA A 67 28.40 -36.36 32.18
C ALA A 67 27.72 -37.71 31.92
N ASN A 68 28.33 -38.78 32.36
CA ASN A 68 27.77 -40.15 32.36
C ASN A 68 26.90 -40.44 33.61
N ALA A 69 26.67 -39.51 34.47
CA ALA A 69 25.87 -39.55 35.68
C ALA A 69 24.82 -38.45 35.69
N SER A 70 23.67 -38.73 36.35
CA SER A 70 22.64 -37.72 36.51
C SER A 70 23.10 -36.60 37.46
N VAL A 71 22.75 -35.34 37.15
CA VAL A 71 23.07 -34.15 37.93
C VAL A 71 21.79 -33.45 38.33
N SER A 72 21.68 -33.09 39.61
CA SER A 72 20.58 -32.26 40.11
C SER A 72 20.96 -30.79 39.92
N VAL A 73 20.02 -30.02 39.34
CA VAL A 73 20.16 -28.58 39.20
C VAL A 73 19.02 -27.87 39.93
N SER A 74 19.27 -26.74 40.53
CA SER A 74 18.31 -25.98 41.33
C SER A 74 18.53 -24.48 41.22
N GLN A 75 17.52 -23.71 41.59
CA GLN A 75 17.56 -22.25 41.62
C GLN A 75 18.05 -21.62 40.32
N PRO A 76 17.47 -21.95 39.16
CA PRO A 76 17.71 -21.20 37.97
C PRO A 76 17.20 -19.75 38.16
N ASP A 77 18.06 -18.79 37.81
CA ASP A 77 17.82 -17.36 37.97
C ASP A 77 18.40 -16.58 36.82
N LEU A 78 17.92 -15.37 36.63
CA LEU A 78 18.40 -14.44 35.61
C LEU A 78 18.69 -13.09 36.27
N ILE A 79 19.94 -12.63 36.22
CA ILE A 79 20.37 -11.48 36.96
C ILE A 79 20.66 -10.34 35.98
N ASP A 80 19.83 -9.31 35.96
CA ASP A 80 20.02 -8.03 35.27
C ASP A 80 19.07 -6.98 35.86
N PRO A 81 19.47 -5.74 36.11
CA PRO A 81 18.59 -4.71 36.66
C PRO A 81 17.50 -4.22 35.72
N HIS A 82 17.57 -4.57 34.43
CA HIS A 82 16.61 -4.17 33.39
C HIS A 82 15.77 -5.33 32.88
N VAL A 83 15.84 -6.51 33.51
CA VAL A 83 15.05 -7.69 33.14
C VAL A 83 14.42 -8.26 34.39
N ASP A 84 13.08 -8.20 34.45
CA ASP A 84 12.32 -8.77 35.54
C ASP A 84 11.80 -10.16 35.17
N ILE A 85 11.81 -11.11 36.13
CA ILE A 85 11.30 -12.46 35.96
C ILE A 85 9.90 -12.54 36.59
N ILE A 86 8.88 -12.70 35.77
CA ILE A 86 7.49 -12.74 36.19
C ILE A 86 7.13 -14.08 36.89
N ASN A 87 7.75 -15.19 36.40
CA ASN A 87 7.43 -16.56 36.88
C ASN A 87 8.48 -17.17 37.80
N GLN A 88 9.24 -16.38 38.54
CA GLN A 88 10.31 -16.84 39.44
C GLN A 88 9.89 -18.00 40.34
N GLY A 89 8.67 -17.98 40.84
CA GLY A 89 8.15 -19.02 41.73
C GLY A 89 8.05 -20.43 41.10
N ALA A 90 8.13 -20.53 39.77
CA ALA A 90 8.09 -21.82 39.07
C ALA A 90 9.38 -22.66 39.29
N PHE A 91 10.46 -22.04 39.75
CA PHE A 91 11.79 -22.66 39.87
C PHE A 91 12.16 -23.04 41.31
N ALA A 92 11.17 -23.16 42.19
CA ALA A 92 11.38 -23.55 43.62
C ALA A 92 11.82 -25.01 43.80
N THR A 93 11.78 -25.84 42.76
CA THR A 93 12.07 -27.26 42.81
C THR A 93 13.37 -27.62 42.13
N THR A 94 13.96 -28.76 42.55
CA THR A 94 15.16 -29.30 41.94
C THR A 94 14.81 -30.12 40.70
N THR A 95 15.56 -29.94 39.61
CA THR A 95 15.43 -30.71 38.36
C THR A 95 16.57 -31.68 38.24
N LEU A 96 16.31 -32.95 37.93
CA LEU A 96 17.32 -33.98 37.69
C LEU A 96 17.57 -34.09 36.15
N ILE A 97 18.81 -33.83 35.72
CA ILE A 97 19.22 -33.97 34.32
C ILE A 97 20.01 -35.27 34.18
N GLY A 98 19.45 -36.22 33.42
CA GLY A 98 20.10 -37.51 33.14
C GLY A 98 21.36 -37.38 32.30
N PRO A 99 22.16 -38.45 32.19
CA PRO A 99 23.36 -38.47 31.32
C PRO A 99 23.03 -38.15 29.87
N GLY A 100 23.70 -37.19 29.27
CA GLY A 100 23.49 -36.71 27.90
C GLY A 100 22.16 -36.01 27.62
N ALA A 101 21.34 -35.76 28.67
CA ALA A 101 20.05 -35.11 28.56
C ALA A 101 20.16 -33.57 28.64
N THR A 102 19.17 -32.90 28.11
CA THR A 102 18.98 -31.45 28.23
C THR A 102 17.70 -31.17 29.03
N ALA A 103 17.74 -30.19 29.90
CA ALA A 103 16.58 -29.61 30.58
C ALA A 103 16.37 -28.17 30.12
N ASP A 104 15.11 -27.80 29.92
CA ASP A 104 14.70 -26.49 29.47
C ASP A 104 14.15 -25.70 30.65
N PHE A 105 14.67 -24.48 30.82
CA PHE A 105 14.18 -23.53 31.82
C PHE A 105 13.55 -22.34 31.12
N THR A 106 12.21 -22.27 31.15
CA THR A 106 11.46 -21.21 30.46
C THR A 106 11.03 -20.12 31.44
N PHE A 107 11.67 -18.97 31.31
CA PHE A 107 11.35 -17.77 32.04
C PHE A 107 10.34 -16.93 31.26
N VAL A 108 9.36 -16.37 31.96
CA VAL A 108 8.56 -15.26 31.48
C VAL A 108 9.24 -14.01 31.98
N ILE A 109 9.74 -13.20 31.08
CA ILE A 109 10.54 -12.01 31.39
C ILE A 109 9.85 -10.74 30.93
N LYS A 110 10.15 -9.62 31.59
CA LYS A 110 9.81 -8.27 31.17
C LYS A 110 11.08 -7.47 30.98
N ALA A 111 11.21 -6.82 29.80
CA ALA A 111 12.35 -5.98 29.45
C ALA A 111 12.09 -4.53 29.89
N GLU A 112 12.59 -4.11 31.06
CA GLU A 112 12.31 -2.78 31.65
C GLU A 112 13.32 -1.68 31.25
N GLY A 113 14.32 -2.02 30.45
CA GLY A 113 15.36 -1.07 30.05
C GLY A 113 14.97 -0.21 28.84
N PRO A 114 15.62 0.96 28.65
CA PRO A 114 15.55 1.73 27.40
C PRO A 114 16.20 0.98 26.23
N ASP A 115 16.19 1.59 25.05
CA ASP A 115 16.85 1.04 23.86
C ASP A 115 18.31 0.66 24.16
N GLY A 116 18.64 -0.60 23.88
CA GLY A 116 19.95 -1.10 24.20
C GLY A 116 20.13 -2.60 23.95
N THR A 117 21.31 -3.09 24.27
CA THR A 117 21.59 -4.53 24.35
C THR A 117 21.98 -4.85 25.76
N TYR A 118 21.23 -5.72 26.38
CA TYR A 118 21.42 -6.21 27.75
C TYR A 118 22.03 -7.60 27.71
N LEU A 119 22.79 -7.93 28.74
CA LEU A 119 23.47 -9.21 28.87
C LEU A 119 23.13 -9.86 30.24
N PRO A 120 21.82 -10.15 30.49
CA PRO A 120 21.42 -10.83 31.69
C PRO A 120 22.24 -12.12 31.90
N ILE A 121 22.65 -12.35 33.13
CA ILE A 121 23.44 -13.54 33.49
C ILE A 121 22.47 -14.61 33.98
N PHE A 122 22.25 -15.66 33.16
CA PHE A 122 21.62 -16.87 33.63
C PHE A 122 22.54 -17.60 34.63
N THR A 123 21.97 -17.99 35.76
CA THR A 123 22.66 -18.77 36.78
C THR A 123 21.84 -19.99 37.18
N VAL A 124 22.48 -21.11 37.41
CA VAL A 124 21.84 -22.28 37.99
C VAL A 124 22.84 -23.05 38.86
N SER A 125 22.41 -23.51 40.02
CA SER A 125 23.20 -24.31 40.92
C SER A 125 23.14 -25.77 40.47
N ALA A 126 24.33 -26.37 40.22
CA ALA A 126 24.44 -27.79 39.92
C ALA A 126 25.01 -28.51 41.14
N ASN A 127 24.33 -29.61 41.53
CA ASN A 127 24.67 -30.53 42.62
C ASN A 127 24.19 -30.17 44.03
N ALA A 128 23.85 -31.20 44.81
CA ALA A 128 23.33 -31.15 46.16
C ALA A 128 24.37 -30.67 47.22
N TRP A 129 25.61 -30.51 46.86
CA TRP A 129 26.71 -30.13 47.76
C TRP A 129 27.24 -28.71 47.52
N GLY A 130 26.44 -27.93 46.80
CA GLY A 130 26.52 -26.48 46.66
C GLY A 130 27.90 -25.91 46.41
N THR A 131 28.34 -25.87 45.11
CA THR A 131 29.34 -24.88 44.76
C THR A 131 29.65 -24.76 43.24
N SER A 132 29.06 -25.49 42.38
CA SER A 132 29.24 -25.26 40.95
C SER A 132 28.07 -24.49 40.42
N GLY A 133 28.18 -23.15 40.45
CA GLY A 133 27.25 -22.28 39.72
C GLY A 133 27.57 -22.32 38.21
N ILE A 134 26.59 -22.60 37.39
CA ILE A 134 26.67 -22.43 35.95
C ILE A 134 26.25 -21.01 35.65
N HIS A 135 27.07 -20.28 34.91
CA HIS A 135 26.79 -18.90 34.51
C HIS A 135 26.88 -18.76 32.99
N SER A 136 25.86 -18.16 32.37
CA SER A 136 25.88 -17.88 30.97
C SER A 136 25.25 -16.51 30.68
N GLN A 137 25.83 -15.74 29.76
CA GLN A 137 25.29 -14.48 29.34
C GLN A 137 24.25 -14.73 28.24
N ILE A 138 23.08 -14.14 28.40
CA ILE A 138 21.99 -14.16 27.43
C ILE A 138 21.96 -12.78 26.75
N LYS A 139 21.97 -12.73 25.44
CA LYS A 139 21.84 -11.46 24.71
C LYS A 139 20.37 -11.10 24.52
N LEU A 140 19.93 -10.01 25.14
CA LEU A 140 18.59 -9.45 25.02
C LEU A 140 18.68 -8.08 24.37
N LYS A 141 17.89 -7.85 23.33
CA LYS A 141 17.83 -6.56 22.63
C LYS A 141 16.51 -5.87 22.91
N VAL A 142 16.57 -4.59 23.31
CA VAL A 142 15.41 -3.71 23.43
C VAL A 142 15.52 -2.61 22.38
N ASP A 143 14.43 -2.34 21.65
CA ASP A 143 14.37 -1.37 20.57
C ASP A 143 12.94 -0.78 20.48
N SER A 144 12.80 0.52 20.73
CA SER A 144 11.54 1.26 20.68
C SER A 144 11.13 1.68 19.27
N THR A 145 11.89 1.30 18.25
CA THR A 145 11.55 1.63 16.85
C THR A 145 10.20 1.05 16.47
N ASP A 146 9.28 1.91 16.04
CA ASP A 146 7.93 1.52 15.66
C ASP A 146 7.81 1.11 14.19
N VAL A 147 6.86 0.20 13.92
CA VAL A 147 6.35 -0.09 12.58
C VAL A 147 5.65 1.15 12.03
N ARG A 148 5.88 1.45 10.76
CA ARG A 148 5.33 2.64 10.12
C ARG A 148 4.40 2.28 8.98
N ALA A 149 3.28 2.98 8.88
CA ALA A 149 2.35 2.90 7.77
C ALA A 149 2.35 4.23 6.99
N SER A 150 2.29 4.14 5.67
CA SER A 150 2.19 5.31 4.79
C SER A 150 1.39 4.98 3.54
N VAL A 151 0.67 5.97 2.99
CA VAL A 151 -0.09 5.81 1.74
C VAL A 151 0.70 6.41 0.59
N SER A 152 0.81 5.65 -0.50
CA SER A 152 1.48 6.05 -1.73
C SER A 152 0.59 5.76 -2.94
N ASN A 153 0.98 6.25 -4.12
CA ASN A 153 0.23 6.08 -5.37
C ASN A 153 -1.23 6.58 -5.26
N LYS A 154 -1.44 7.69 -4.57
CA LYS A 154 -2.76 8.32 -4.47
C LYS A 154 -2.89 9.44 -5.51
N PRO A 155 -4.10 9.71 -6.05
CA PRO A 155 -4.33 10.88 -6.87
C PRO A 155 -4.20 12.18 -6.05
N ASP A 156 -3.94 13.30 -6.71
CA ASP A 156 -3.93 14.62 -6.07
C ASP A 156 -5.33 15.00 -5.54
N THR A 157 -6.37 14.60 -6.30
CA THR A 157 -7.78 14.80 -5.96
C THR A 157 -8.54 13.52 -6.27
N PHE A 158 -9.41 13.11 -5.37
CA PHE A 158 -10.38 12.05 -5.59
C PHE A 158 -11.67 12.64 -6.16
N SER A 159 -12.42 11.85 -6.90
CA SER A 159 -13.73 12.26 -7.45
C SER A 159 -14.83 11.39 -6.87
N LEU A 160 -16.01 11.99 -6.63
CA LEU A 160 -17.18 11.22 -6.19
C LEU A 160 -17.54 10.15 -7.22
N GLU A 161 -17.98 8.99 -6.74
CA GLU A 161 -18.40 7.84 -7.55
C GLU A 161 -17.31 7.31 -8.50
N LYS A 162 -16.05 7.63 -8.25
CA LYS A 162 -14.91 7.11 -9.01
C LYS A 162 -14.03 6.28 -8.11
N THR A 163 -13.68 5.09 -8.58
CA THR A 163 -12.73 4.21 -7.90
C THR A 163 -11.30 4.58 -8.27
N ASP A 164 -10.48 4.85 -7.27
CA ASP A 164 -9.05 5.06 -7.40
C ASP A 164 -8.29 4.07 -6.51
N THR A 165 -7.22 3.47 -7.04
CA THR A 165 -6.38 2.54 -6.28
C THR A 165 -5.26 3.29 -5.57
N VAL A 166 -5.15 3.09 -4.27
CA VAL A 166 -4.03 3.59 -3.43
C VAL A 166 -3.23 2.42 -2.88
N ASN A 167 -1.96 2.63 -2.60
CA ASN A 167 -1.12 1.62 -1.98
C ASN A 167 -0.79 2.02 -0.53
N LEU A 168 -1.17 1.17 0.42
CA LEU A 168 -0.68 1.24 1.78
C LEU A 168 0.67 0.53 1.84
N SER A 169 1.70 1.22 2.30
CA SER A 169 3.02 0.65 2.56
C SER A 169 3.20 0.50 4.07
N VAL A 170 3.38 -0.74 4.53
CA VAL A 170 3.72 -1.05 5.93
C VAL A 170 5.21 -1.39 5.96
N VAL A 171 5.98 -0.64 6.73
CA VAL A 171 7.43 -0.77 6.84
C VAL A 171 7.77 -1.26 8.24
N ASN A 172 8.52 -2.34 8.32
CA ASN A 172 9.12 -2.83 9.56
C ASN A 172 10.60 -2.37 9.64
N PRO A 173 10.92 -1.22 10.24
CA PRO A 173 12.30 -0.75 10.37
C PRO A 173 13.02 -1.39 11.56
N ARG A 174 12.37 -2.24 12.33
CA ARG A 174 12.89 -2.91 13.52
C ARG A 174 13.99 -3.92 13.16
N LEU A 175 14.74 -4.33 14.17
CA LEU A 175 15.74 -5.40 14.05
C LEU A 175 15.17 -6.79 14.22
N GLY A 176 13.89 -6.92 14.62
CA GLY A 176 13.13 -8.16 14.73
C GLY A 176 11.99 -8.23 13.72
N ASP A 177 11.63 -9.43 13.34
CA ASP A 177 10.46 -9.68 12.48
C ASP A 177 9.17 -9.38 13.25
N ILE A 178 8.13 -9.01 12.53
CA ILE A 178 6.76 -8.91 13.06
C ILE A 178 5.88 -9.93 12.34
N SER A 179 4.85 -10.43 13.03
CA SER A 179 3.92 -11.43 12.51
C SER A 179 2.46 -10.98 12.66
N ASP A 180 1.56 -11.76 12.06
CA ASP A 180 0.12 -11.57 12.16
C ASP A 180 -0.32 -10.13 11.88
N VAL A 181 0.17 -9.58 10.76
CA VAL A 181 -0.09 -8.19 10.39
C VAL A 181 -1.48 -8.08 9.77
N LEU A 182 -2.43 -7.55 10.52
CA LEU A 182 -3.80 -7.29 10.08
C LEU A 182 -3.97 -5.81 9.75
N ILE A 183 -4.39 -5.53 8.53
CA ILE A 183 -4.65 -4.18 8.03
C ILE A 183 -6.16 -4.02 7.88
N ILE A 184 -6.73 -2.99 8.50
CA ILE A 184 -8.15 -2.67 8.40
C ILE A 184 -8.26 -1.25 7.87
N ALA A 185 -8.98 -1.10 6.74
CA ALA A 185 -9.31 0.18 6.15
C ALA A 185 -10.77 0.54 6.47
N SER A 186 -11.02 1.73 6.97
CA SER A 186 -12.37 2.17 7.34
C SER A 186 -12.60 3.64 7.10
N SER A 187 -13.79 3.97 6.64
CA SER A 187 -14.26 5.35 6.50
C SER A 187 -15.79 5.38 6.37
N PRO A 188 -16.48 6.38 6.92
CA PRO A 188 -17.91 6.54 6.66
C PRO A 188 -18.15 7.07 5.24
N GLY A 189 -19.09 6.45 4.50
CA GLY A 189 -19.49 6.91 3.15
C GLY A 189 -18.41 6.80 2.08
N ILE A 190 -17.52 5.83 2.23
CA ILE A 190 -16.49 5.48 1.24
C ILE A 190 -16.49 3.96 1.13
N ASP A 191 -16.64 3.44 -0.07
CA ASP A 191 -16.47 2.02 -0.35
C ASP A 191 -14.97 1.72 -0.49
N ILE A 192 -14.50 0.73 0.26
CA ILE A 192 -13.09 0.33 0.29
C ILE A 192 -13.01 -1.17 0.03
N SER A 193 -12.20 -1.56 -0.94
CA SER A 193 -12.01 -2.96 -1.32
C SER A 193 -10.50 -3.28 -1.52
N PRO A 194 -9.96 -4.30 -0.80
CA PRO A 194 -10.60 -5.00 0.32
C PRO A 194 -10.76 -4.08 1.54
N SER A 195 -11.70 -4.37 2.46
CA SER A 195 -11.81 -3.62 3.72
C SER A 195 -10.77 -4.05 4.76
N GLU A 196 -10.23 -5.25 4.60
CA GLU A 196 -9.16 -5.80 5.43
C GLU A 196 -8.21 -6.67 4.59
N ASP A 197 -6.95 -6.72 5.00
CA ASP A 197 -5.94 -7.59 4.41
C ASP A 197 -5.01 -8.14 5.50
N TYR A 198 -4.44 -9.33 5.24
CA TYR A 198 -3.59 -10.04 6.20
C TYR A 198 -2.25 -10.40 5.57
N VAL A 199 -1.18 -10.10 6.30
CA VAL A 199 0.19 -10.47 5.95
C VAL A 199 0.77 -11.31 7.08
N GLU A 200 1.20 -12.54 6.78
CA GLU A 200 1.70 -13.49 7.77
C GLU A 200 2.89 -12.93 8.56
N SER A 201 3.86 -12.33 7.87
CA SER A 201 5.01 -11.69 8.52
C SER A 201 5.64 -10.61 7.65
N ILE A 202 6.29 -9.63 8.30
CA ILE A 202 7.16 -8.65 7.65
C ILE A 202 8.54 -8.74 8.30
N PRO A 203 9.54 -9.26 7.59
CA PRO A 203 10.89 -9.39 8.11
C PRO A 203 11.52 -8.06 8.51
N ALA A 204 12.52 -8.13 9.40
CA ALA A 204 13.30 -6.99 9.84
C ALA A 204 13.86 -6.17 8.67
N GLY A 205 13.71 -4.85 8.72
CA GLY A 205 14.22 -3.92 7.71
C GLY A 205 13.51 -3.97 6.35
N THR A 206 12.35 -4.64 6.26
CA THR A 206 11.60 -4.78 4.99
C THR A 206 10.25 -4.07 5.03
N SER A 207 9.55 -4.08 3.89
CA SER A 207 8.22 -3.49 3.77
C SER A 207 7.32 -4.31 2.85
N VAL A 208 6.02 -4.22 3.08
CA VAL A 208 4.97 -4.75 2.21
C VAL A 208 4.11 -3.61 1.68
N LYS A 209 3.56 -3.78 0.47
CA LYS A 209 2.60 -2.85 -0.13
C LYS A 209 1.31 -3.58 -0.41
N VAL A 210 0.22 -3.02 0.06
CA VAL A 210 -1.13 -3.57 -0.09
C VAL A 210 -1.99 -2.55 -0.84
N PRO A 211 -2.57 -2.92 -1.99
CA PRO A 211 -3.46 -2.05 -2.75
C PRO A 211 -4.86 -2.04 -2.14
N PHE A 212 -5.48 -0.86 -2.15
CA PHE A 212 -6.87 -0.64 -1.76
C PHE A 212 -7.56 0.20 -2.81
N ASP A 213 -8.72 -0.26 -3.28
CA ASP A 213 -9.60 0.48 -4.16
C ASP A 213 -10.56 1.32 -3.31
N ILE A 214 -10.62 2.61 -3.57
CA ILE A 214 -11.37 3.60 -2.79
C ILE A 214 -12.37 4.28 -3.70
N THR A 215 -13.67 4.20 -3.36
CA THR A 215 -14.75 4.88 -4.07
C THR A 215 -15.48 5.83 -3.11
N PRO A 216 -15.22 7.14 -3.17
CA PRO A 216 -15.88 8.10 -2.31
C PRO A 216 -17.32 8.39 -2.74
N HIS A 217 -18.29 8.33 -1.80
CA HIS A 217 -19.66 8.81 -1.98
C HIS A 217 -19.89 10.14 -1.26
N GLN A 218 -19.01 10.49 -0.34
CA GLN A 218 -19.01 11.76 0.39
C GLN A 218 -17.60 12.17 0.79
N HIS A 219 -17.44 13.39 1.28
CA HIS A 219 -16.18 13.86 1.84
C HIS A 219 -15.94 13.21 3.20
N SER A 220 -14.92 12.37 3.29
CA SER A 220 -14.48 11.73 4.54
C SER A 220 -13.02 11.29 4.40
N ASP A 221 -12.34 11.09 5.54
CA ASP A 221 -10.99 10.56 5.56
C ASP A 221 -11.01 9.03 5.67
N VAL A 222 -10.04 8.36 5.04
CA VAL A 222 -9.84 6.91 5.22
C VAL A 222 -8.82 6.67 6.32
N ASN A 223 -9.20 5.88 7.31
CA ASN A 223 -8.31 5.44 8.37
C ASN A 223 -7.83 4.01 8.11
N PHE A 224 -6.52 3.83 7.98
CA PHE A 224 -5.87 2.53 7.93
C PHE A 224 -5.29 2.21 9.29
N LYS A 225 -5.81 1.17 9.94
CA LYS A 225 -5.30 0.64 11.19
C LYS A 225 -4.51 -0.63 10.90
N VAL A 226 -3.26 -0.68 11.34
CA VAL A 226 -2.38 -1.84 11.20
C VAL A 226 -2.15 -2.41 12.59
N SER A 227 -2.53 -3.66 12.80
CA SER A 227 -2.29 -4.44 14.02
C SER A 227 -1.28 -5.54 13.70
N PHE A 228 -0.30 -5.77 14.56
CA PHE A 228 0.74 -6.77 14.35
C PHE A 228 1.21 -7.36 15.68
N ARG A 229 1.89 -8.50 15.63
CA ARG A 229 2.51 -9.14 16.79
C ARG A 229 4.03 -8.99 16.77
N ASN A 230 4.56 -8.79 18.00
CA ASN A 230 5.97 -8.97 18.31
C ASN A 230 6.03 -10.10 19.37
N GLY A 231 6.35 -11.32 18.95
CA GLY A 231 6.09 -12.49 19.78
C GLY A 231 4.60 -12.63 20.07
N ASP A 232 4.22 -12.71 21.37
CA ASP A 232 2.83 -12.79 21.79
C ASP A 232 2.16 -11.43 21.99
N ASN A 233 2.92 -10.34 21.93
CA ASN A 233 2.41 -9.00 22.21
C ASN A 233 1.79 -8.38 20.95
N ILE A 234 0.66 -7.68 21.15
CA ILE A 234 -0.06 -7.01 20.05
C ILE A 234 0.24 -5.52 20.08
N HIS A 235 0.68 -5.00 18.94
CA HIS A 235 0.93 -3.60 18.69
C HIS A 235 0.02 -3.06 17.62
N THR A 236 -0.17 -1.75 17.58
CA THR A 236 -0.99 -1.09 16.56
C THR A 236 -0.35 0.21 16.10
N THR A 237 -0.44 0.46 14.80
CA THR A 237 -0.15 1.77 14.21
C THR A 237 -1.28 2.16 13.28
N SER A 238 -1.42 3.44 12.96
CA SER A 238 -2.45 3.92 12.04
C SER A 238 -1.95 5.04 11.16
N VAL A 239 -2.56 5.16 9.99
CA VAL A 239 -2.36 6.30 9.10
C VAL A 239 -3.70 6.75 8.55
N VAL A 240 -3.91 8.06 8.51
CA VAL A 240 -5.10 8.68 7.92
C VAL A 240 -4.77 9.19 6.53
N LEU A 241 -5.60 8.83 5.55
CA LEU A 241 -5.57 9.38 4.21
C LEU A 241 -6.69 10.42 4.09
N PRO A 242 -6.38 11.73 4.07
CA PRO A 242 -7.38 12.74 3.78
C PRO A 242 -7.77 12.68 2.30
N LEU A 243 -9.08 12.60 2.02
CA LEU A 243 -9.60 12.63 0.67
C LEU A 243 -9.93 14.06 0.26
N ASN A 244 -9.07 14.64 -0.57
CA ASN A 244 -9.36 15.92 -1.23
C ASN A 244 -10.27 15.65 -2.42
N LEU A 245 -11.57 15.97 -2.29
CA LEU A 245 -12.52 15.79 -3.38
C LEU A 245 -12.43 16.94 -4.37
N GLY A 246 -12.51 16.61 -5.66
CA GLY A 246 -12.46 17.57 -6.75
C GLY A 246 -13.00 16.99 -8.05
N ALA A 247 -13.01 17.82 -9.11
CA ALA A 247 -13.34 17.33 -10.45
C ALA A 247 -12.30 16.31 -10.93
N ASP A 248 -12.79 15.29 -11.61
CA ASP A 248 -11.90 14.27 -12.20
C ASP A 248 -11.08 14.89 -13.35
N LYS A 249 -9.81 15.15 -13.08
CA LYS A 249 -8.87 15.72 -14.06
C LYS A 249 -8.51 14.73 -15.17
N SER A 250 -8.80 13.45 -14.95
CA SER A 250 -8.57 12.39 -15.95
C SER A 250 -9.81 12.07 -16.78
N ALA A 251 -10.95 12.73 -16.53
CA ALA A 251 -12.18 12.46 -17.23
C ALA A 251 -12.14 12.86 -18.72
N ALA A 252 -13.01 12.26 -19.51
CA ALA A 252 -13.37 12.78 -20.82
C ALA A 252 -14.11 14.12 -20.65
N ILE A 253 -13.79 15.10 -21.49
CA ILE A 253 -14.41 16.43 -21.48
C ILE A 253 -15.00 16.73 -22.85
N PRO A 254 -16.29 16.39 -23.08
CA PRO A 254 -16.94 16.69 -24.35
C PRO A 254 -17.10 18.20 -24.53
N VAL A 255 -16.68 18.71 -25.68
CA VAL A 255 -16.77 20.13 -26.08
C VAL A 255 -17.45 20.25 -27.41
N ILE A 256 -18.51 21.05 -27.51
CA ILE A 256 -19.27 21.30 -28.73
C ILE A 256 -18.75 22.58 -29.40
N ASN A 257 -18.41 22.48 -30.69
CA ASN A 257 -17.87 23.58 -31.49
C ASN A 257 -18.52 23.64 -32.87
N ASN A 258 -18.24 24.68 -33.64
CA ASN A 258 -18.61 24.87 -35.06
C ASN A 258 -20.05 24.60 -35.37
N VAL A 259 -20.97 25.05 -34.49
CA VAL A 259 -22.40 24.81 -34.61
C VAL A 259 -22.99 25.64 -35.76
N LYS A 260 -23.79 24.99 -36.64
CA LYS A 260 -24.58 25.58 -37.70
C LYS A 260 -26.04 25.18 -37.53
N LEU A 261 -26.95 26.07 -37.88
CA LEU A 261 -28.38 25.85 -37.74
C LEU A 261 -29.08 26.09 -39.09
N ILE A 262 -29.96 25.16 -39.46
CA ILE A 262 -30.83 25.29 -40.63
C ILE A 262 -32.27 25.23 -40.12
N SER A 263 -33.10 26.21 -40.50
CA SER A 263 -34.51 26.25 -40.17
C SER A 263 -35.34 25.62 -41.26
N ASN A 264 -36.23 24.67 -40.91
CA ASN A 264 -37.09 23.94 -41.81
C ASN A 264 -38.54 23.97 -41.30
N ALA A 265 -39.36 24.90 -41.76
CA ALA A 265 -40.82 24.92 -41.53
C ALA A 265 -41.29 24.49 -40.13
N GLY A 266 -40.71 25.04 -39.04
CA GLY A 266 -41.08 24.78 -37.65
C GLY A 266 -40.18 23.77 -36.94
N SER A 267 -39.19 23.21 -37.63
CA SER A 267 -38.11 22.43 -37.02
C SER A 267 -36.76 23.01 -37.35
N TYR A 268 -35.74 22.65 -36.59
CA TYR A 268 -34.36 23.06 -36.74
C TYR A 268 -33.44 21.85 -36.93
N THR A 269 -32.55 21.93 -37.88
CA THR A 269 -31.45 20.97 -38.02
C THR A 269 -30.14 21.65 -37.60
N MET A 270 -29.55 21.14 -36.52
CA MET A 270 -28.27 21.58 -35.98
C MET A 270 -27.18 20.63 -36.39
N THR A 271 -26.10 21.13 -36.99
CA THR A 271 -24.86 20.41 -37.24
C THR A 271 -23.76 21.05 -36.47
N GLY A 272 -22.84 20.26 -35.96
CA GLY A 272 -21.69 20.76 -35.20
C GLY A 272 -20.59 19.75 -35.11
N GLU A 273 -19.54 20.12 -34.43
CA GLU A 273 -18.43 19.24 -34.05
C GLU A 273 -18.44 19.00 -32.56
N ILE A 274 -18.18 17.76 -32.16
CA ILE A 274 -17.93 17.41 -30.76
C ILE A 274 -16.52 16.87 -30.65
N GLY A 275 -15.72 17.45 -29.75
CA GLY A 275 -14.38 17.00 -29.41
C GLY A 275 -14.32 16.51 -27.98
N ASN A 276 -13.37 15.66 -27.71
CA ASN A 276 -13.03 15.24 -26.36
C ASN A 276 -11.73 15.94 -25.92
N ALA A 277 -11.86 17.04 -25.18
CA ALA A 277 -10.73 17.80 -24.64
C ALA A 277 -10.15 17.16 -23.33
N GLY A 278 -10.66 16.02 -22.92
CA GLY A 278 -10.18 15.27 -21.77
C GLY A 278 -9.03 14.32 -22.14
N ILE A 279 -8.44 13.69 -21.13
CA ILE A 279 -7.30 12.79 -21.32
C ILE A 279 -7.67 11.31 -21.36
N THR A 280 -8.95 10.96 -21.18
CA THR A 280 -9.48 9.60 -21.33
C THR A 280 -10.54 9.54 -22.41
N ASP A 281 -10.73 8.36 -22.99
CA ASP A 281 -11.72 8.12 -24.03
C ASP A 281 -13.16 8.21 -23.47
N ALA A 282 -14.06 8.79 -24.24
CA ALA A 282 -15.48 8.78 -23.98
C ALA A 282 -16.12 7.64 -24.77
N GLN A 283 -16.67 6.63 -24.10
CA GLN A 283 -17.24 5.46 -24.75
C GLN A 283 -18.76 5.57 -24.89
N GLY A 284 -19.30 5.06 -25.98
CA GLY A 284 -20.77 5.02 -26.20
C GLY A 284 -21.42 6.40 -26.12
N MET A 285 -20.75 7.43 -26.65
CA MET A 285 -21.23 8.82 -26.59
C MET A 285 -22.48 9.03 -27.44
N ILE A 286 -23.47 9.68 -26.84
CA ILE A 286 -24.75 10.06 -27.46
C ILE A 286 -24.98 11.54 -27.20
N ILE A 287 -25.40 12.26 -28.24
CA ILE A 287 -25.74 13.67 -28.17
C ILE A 287 -27.27 13.81 -28.44
N SER A 288 -27.93 14.61 -27.62
CA SER A 288 -29.36 14.93 -27.77
C SER A 288 -29.66 16.36 -27.33
N VAL A 289 -30.79 16.90 -27.72
CA VAL A 289 -31.31 18.12 -27.10
C VAL A 289 -32.20 17.75 -25.91
N SER A 290 -32.23 18.61 -24.89
CA SER A 290 -33.10 18.45 -23.72
C SER A 290 -34.05 19.60 -23.53
N ALA A 291 -35.04 19.44 -22.66
CA ALA A 291 -36.03 20.47 -22.38
C ALA A 291 -35.41 21.85 -22.07
N PRO A 292 -35.99 22.94 -22.60
CA PRO A 292 -37.31 23.09 -23.24
C PRO A 292 -37.34 22.73 -24.75
N ALA A 293 -36.19 22.50 -25.39
CA ALA A 293 -36.13 21.99 -26.74
C ALA A 293 -36.63 20.53 -26.78
N LYS A 294 -37.26 20.13 -27.89
CA LYS A 294 -37.76 18.78 -28.07
C LYS A 294 -37.07 18.10 -29.24
N PRO A 295 -36.49 16.90 -29.07
CA PRO A 295 -35.93 16.11 -30.15
C PRO A 295 -36.98 15.88 -31.25
N GLY A 296 -36.58 15.91 -32.52
CA GLY A 296 -37.42 15.76 -33.67
C GLY A 296 -36.79 14.89 -34.76
N GLY A 297 -37.62 14.34 -35.67
CA GLY A 297 -37.10 13.57 -36.81
C GLY A 297 -36.49 14.47 -37.91
N PRO A 298 -35.57 13.96 -38.75
CA PRO A 298 -35.15 12.53 -38.77
C PRO A 298 -34.00 12.19 -37.80
N TYR A 299 -33.35 13.14 -37.09
CA TYR A 299 -32.19 12.93 -36.23
C TYR A 299 -32.44 13.43 -34.81
N PRO A 300 -33.30 12.73 -34.01
CA PRO A 300 -33.61 13.14 -32.64
C PRO A 300 -32.38 13.08 -31.70
N ASP A 301 -31.57 12.04 -31.89
CA ASP A 301 -30.33 11.78 -31.16
C ASP A 301 -29.20 11.44 -32.14
N TYR A 302 -27.97 11.65 -31.74
CA TYR A 302 -26.81 11.29 -32.56
C TYR A 302 -25.84 10.43 -31.74
N ALA A 303 -25.67 9.18 -32.20
CA ALA A 303 -24.72 8.26 -31.60
C ALA A 303 -23.31 8.47 -32.21
N VAL A 304 -22.40 8.99 -31.43
CA VAL A 304 -20.99 9.18 -31.79
C VAL A 304 -20.22 7.87 -31.69
N GLY A 305 -20.52 7.04 -30.68
CA GLY A 305 -19.76 5.86 -30.34
C GLY A 305 -18.60 6.18 -29.39
N SER A 306 -17.39 5.70 -29.69
CA SER A 306 -16.19 6.03 -28.90
C SER A 306 -15.48 7.25 -29.49
N LEU A 307 -15.14 8.21 -28.63
CA LEU A 307 -14.35 9.39 -28.99
C LEU A 307 -13.07 9.42 -28.14
N ALA A 308 -11.93 9.22 -28.77
CA ALA A 308 -10.63 9.18 -28.09
C ALA A 308 -10.25 10.54 -27.49
N SER A 309 -9.28 10.55 -26.61
CA SER A 309 -8.65 11.79 -26.10
C SER A 309 -8.14 12.63 -27.29
N ASP A 310 -8.36 13.94 -27.21
CA ASP A 310 -7.96 14.93 -28.23
C ASP A 310 -8.54 14.69 -29.66
N ASP A 311 -9.55 13.81 -29.79
CA ASP A 311 -10.22 13.52 -31.05
C ASP A 311 -11.53 14.30 -31.19
N PHE A 312 -12.07 14.42 -32.39
CA PHE A 312 -13.34 15.08 -32.66
C PHE A 312 -14.10 14.43 -33.83
N THR A 313 -15.41 14.64 -33.85
CA THR A 313 -16.28 14.19 -34.95
C THR A 313 -17.44 15.17 -35.15
N THR A 314 -18.13 15.05 -36.25
CA THR A 314 -19.31 15.87 -36.56
C THR A 314 -20.58 15.16 -36.11
N PHE A 315 -21.61 15.96 -35.73
CA PHE A 315 -22.91 15.47 -35.37
C PHE A 315 -24.04 16.24 -36.08
N THR A 316 -25.22 15.65 -36.16
CA THR A 316 -26.41 16.28 -36.68
C THR A 316 -27.60 15.94 -35.78
N LEU A 317 -28.34 16.97 -35.33
CA LEU A 317 -29.54 16.84 -34.52
C LEU A 317 -30.73 17.58 -35.18
N THR A 318 -31.91 17.02 -35.10
CA THR A 318 -33.16 17.70 -35.49
C THR A 318 -33.98 17.95 -34.24
N PHE A 319 -34.50 19.14 -34.06
CA PHE A 319 -35.31 19.49 -32.88
C PHE A 319 -36.31 20.60 -33.18
N THR A 320 -37.26 20.80 -32.25
CA THR A 320 -38.17 21.95 -32.21
C THR A 320 -37.93 22.73 -30.93
N SER A 321 -37.93 24.07 -31.00
CA SER A 321 -37.85 24.95 -29.85
C SER A 321 -38.64 26.22 -30.11
N ASN A 322 -39.28 26.74 -29.07
CA ASN A 322 -39.95 28.04 -29.10
C ASN A 322 -38.96 29.20 -28.81
N ASP A 323 -37.80 28.87 -28.25
CA ASP A 323 -36.76 29.82 -27.92
C ASP A 323 -35.38 29.24 -28.33
N LEU A 324 -34.63 30.01 -29.09
CA LEU A 324 -33.31 29.65 -29.56
C LEU A 324 -32.18 30.32 -28.75
N SER A 325 -32.54 31.20 -27.79
CA SER A 325 -31.53 31.90 -26.97
C SER A 325 -30.84 30.98 -25.99
N ALA A 326 -31.46 29.83 -25.63
CA ALA A 326 -30.93 28.89 -24.66
C ALA A 326 -31.38 27.45 -25.01
N VAL A 327 -30.72 26.83 -25.98
CA VAL A 327 -31.00 25.43 -26.36
C VAL A 327 -30.03 24.50 -25.61
N PRO A 328 -30.52 23.67 -24.65
CA PRO A 328 -29.65 22.76 -23.94
C PRO A 328 -29.33 21.53 -24.82
N VAL A 329 -28.07 21.27 -25.01
CA VAL A 329 -27.56 20.05 -25.68
C VAL A 329 -26.92 19.18 -24.62
N GLN A 330 -27.46 17.99 -24.47
CA GLN A 330 -26.97 16.97 -23.55
C GLN A 330 -26.04 16.02 -24.28
N VAL A 331 -24.87 15.76 -23.69
CA VAL A 331 -23.94 14.72 -24.11
C VAL A 331 -23.87 13.69 -23.01
N GLN A 332 -24.11 12.43 -23.33
CA GLN A 332 -23.96 11.30 -22.42
C GLN A 332 -22.86 10.38 -22.94
N TRP A 333 -22.05 9.84 -22.06
CA TRP A 333 -21.01 8.88 -22.39
C TRP A 333 -20.73 7.94 -21.21
N LYS A 334 -19.98 6.88 -21.45
CA LYS A 334 -19.44 6.02 -20.40
C LYS A 334 -17.98 6.32 -20.16
N ASP A 335 -17.60 6.36 -18.89
CA ASP A 335 -16.20 6.40 -18.50
C ASP A 335 -15.52 5.02 -18.69
N PRO A 336 -14.18 4.90 -18.52
CA PRO A 336 -13.46 3.63 -18.65
C PRO A 336 -13.92 2.54 -17.66
N GLN A 337 -14.59 2.91 -16.56
CA GLN A 337 -15.17 1.98 -15.58
C GLN A 337 -16.60 1.55 -15.96
N GLY A 338 -17.17 2.11 -17.06
CA GLY A 338 -18.50 1.79 -17.53
C GLY A 338 -19.63 2.63 -16.93
N ASN A 339 -19.31 3.60 -16.05
CA ASN A 339 -20.31 4.50 -15.45
C ASN A 339 -20.81 5.51 -16.48
N THR A 340 -22.12 5.78 -16.45
CA THR A 340 -22.69 6.81 -17.32
C THR A 340 -22.40 8.19 -16.76
N ARG A 341 -21.80 9.05 -17.59
CA ARG A 341 -21.53 10.46 -17.34
C ARG A 341 -22.39 11.32 -18.29
N SER A 342 -22.71 12.53 -17.90
CA SER A 342 -23.42 13.46 -18.75
C SER A 342 -22.96 14.90 -18.54
N SER A 343 -23.02 15.68 -19.61
CA SER A 343 -22.78 17.11 -19.61
C SER A 343 -23.87 17.81 -20.37
N ILE A 344 -24.31 18.97 -19.93
CA ILE A 344 -25.29 19.81 -20.63
C ILE A 344 -24.61 21.14 -20.98
N THR A 345 -24.59 21.45 -22.27
CA THR A 345 -24.11 22.73 -22.79
C THR A 345 -25.29 23.51 -23.35
N THR A 346 -25.53 24.71 -22.83
CA THR A 346 -26.59 25.60 -23.36
C THR A 346 -26.03 26.43 -24.49
N LEU A 347 -26.65 26.35 -25.67
CA LEU A 347 -26.24 27.09 -26.85
C LEU A 347 -27.23 28.21 -27.16
N ASP A 348 -26.70 29.41 -27.43
CA ASP A 348 -27.44 30.52 -28.04
C ASP A 348 -27.39 30.38 -29.57
N LEU A 349 -28.49 29.95 -30.14
CA LEU A 349 -28.64 29.72 -31.57
C LEU A 349 -29.39 30.84 -32.27
N HIS A 350 -29.76 31.90 -31.58
CA HIS A 350 -30.57 33.00 -32.13
C HIS A 350 -29.90 33.70 -33.32
N THR A 351 -28.59 33.90 -33.24
CA THR A 351 -27.80 34.54 -34.31
C THR A 351 -27.56 33.63 -35.50
N LEU A 352 -27.70 32.31 -35.34
CA LEU A 352 -27.47 31.30 -36.38
C LEU A 352 -28.69 31.06 -37.24
N ALA A 353 -29.89 31.33 -36.76
CA ALA A 353 -31.11 31.23 -37.51
C ALA A 353 -31.14 32.20 -38.72
N ALA A 354 -30.29 33.20 -38.75
CA ALA A 354 -30.10 34.18 -39.83
C ALA A 354 -29.01 33.81 -40.86
N GLY A 355 -28.46 32.59 -40.83
CA GLY A 355 -27.50 32.09 -41.84
C GLY A 355 -26.01 32.36 -41.58
N SER A 356 -25.60 32.69 -40.35
CA SER A 356 -24.21 32.83 -39.96
C SER A 356 -23.67 31.63 -39.16
N THR A 357 -22.38 31.34 -39.29
CA THR A 357 -21.67 30.31 -38.50
C THR A 357 -21.22 30.89 -37.18
N ALA A 358 -21.60 30.34 -36.04
CA ALA A 358 -21.06 30.73 -34.76
C ALA A 358 -19.74 29.98 -34.49
N THR A 359 -18.70 30.71 -34.21
CA THR A 359 -17.44 30.17 -33.68
C THR A 359 -17.63 29.95 -32.18
N GLY A 360 -17.35 28.75 -31.71
CA GLY A 360 -17.68 28.19 -30.40
C GLY A 360 -17.72 29.12 -29.21
N ILE A 361 -18.78 28.97 -28.40
CA ILE A 361 -18.88 29.60 -27.08
C ILE A 361 -18.43 28.56 -26.07
N THR A 362 -17.26 28.76 -25.49
CA THR A 362 -16.76 28.01 -24.32
C THR A 362 -17.56 28.44 -23.09
N ALA A 363 -18.61 27.68 -22.78
CA ALA A 363 -19.27 27.83 -21.48
C ALA A 363 -18.37 27.20 -20.40
N GLY A 364 -17.79 28.05 -19.55
CA GLY A 364 -17.18 27.62 -18.29
C GLY A 364 -15.66 27.77 -18.11
N LEU A 365 -14.93 28.39 -19.05
CA LEU A 365 -13.47 28.58 -18.92
C LEU A 365 -13.02 30.04 -18.69
N SER A 366 -13.87 30.91 -18.15
CA SER A 366 -13.52 32.32 -17.92
C SER A 366 -12.42 32.55 -16.87
N SER A 367 -11.90 31.51 -16.22
CA SER A 367 -10.88 31.64 -15.17
C SER A 367 -9.46 31.23 -15.60
N PHE A 368 -9.24 30.62 -16.80
CA PHE A 368 -7.92 30.07 -17.19
C PHE A 368 -7.20 30.81 -18.30
N TYR A 369 -7.81 31.80 -18.96
CA TYR A 369 -7.20 32.49 -20.09
C TYR A 369 -5.92 33.29 -19.81
N PRO A 370 -5.69 33.91 -18.62
CA PRO A 370 -4.45 34.66 -18.41
C PRO A 370 -3.20 33.76 -18.29
N VAL A 371 -3.35 32.46 -17.93
CA VAL A 371 -2.20 31.56 -17.73
C VAL A 371 -1.72 30.97 -19.06
N MET A 372 -2.62 30.65 -20.01
CA MET A 372 -2.25 30.07 -21.29
C MET A 372 -1.58 31.09 -22.23
N ALA A 373 -2.02 32.33 -22.25
CA ALA A 373 -1.39 33.38 -23.04
C ALA A 373 0.04 33.67 -22.57
N GLY A 374 0.30 33.62 -21.26
CA GLY A 374 1.63 33.76 -20.67
C GLY A 374 2.57 32.61 -21.04
N GLY A 375 2.05 31.36 -21.06
CA GLY A 375 2.83 30.18 -21.41
C GLY A 375 3.35 30.17 -22.85
N ILE A 376 2.52 30.59 -23.81
CA ILE A 376 2.89 30.65 -25.24
C ILE A 376 3.96 31.72 -25.48
N ILE A 377 3.86 32.87 -24.80
CA ILE A 377 4.86 33.95 -24.92
C ILE A 377 6.20 33.52 -24.33
N VAL A 378 6.21 32.79 -23.22
CA VAL A 378 7.44 32.25 -22.60
C VAL A 378 8.12 31.20 -23.51
N ILE A 379 7.34 30.30 -24.09
CA ILE A 379 7.87 29.28 -25.02
C ILE A 379 8.44 29.94 -26.28
N ALA A 380 7.74 30.94 -26.85
CA ALA A 380 8.24 31.66 -27.99
C ALA A 380 9.53 32.45 -27.67
N ALA A 381 9.63 33.04 -26.49
CA ALA A 381 10.84 33.72 -26.03
C ALA A 381 12.03 32.76 -25.86
N ILE A 382 11.79 31.57 -25.28
CA ILE A 382 12.81 30.52 -25.12
C ILE A 382 13.33 30.02 -26.49
N VAL A 383 12.41 29.78 -27.43
CA VAL A 383 12.78 29.34 -28.82
C VAL A 383 13.58 30.41 -29.55
N LEU A 384 13.21 31.68 -29.43
CA LEU A 384 13.94 32.79 -30.00
C LEU A 384 15.32 32.97 -29.35
N TYR A 385 15.43 32.83 -28.05
CA TYR A 385 16.68 32.90 -27.28
C TYR A 385 17.65 31.76 -27.65
N THR A 386 17.16 30.55 -27.77
CA THR A 386 17.98 29.37 -28.17
C THR A 386 18.46 29.47 -29.62
N LYS A 387 17.58 29.89 -30.54
CA LYS A 387 17.98 30.14 -31.94
C LYS A 387 19.03 31.28 -32.07
N ARG A 388 18.90 32.34 -31.31
CA ARG A 388 19.90 33.45 -31.29
C ARG A 388 21.25 32.97 -30.76
N LYS A 389 21.29 32.14 -29.72
CA LYS A 389 22.52 31.56 -29.18
C LYS A 389 23.20 30.60 -30.18
N TRP A 390 22.40 29.84 -30.93
CA TRP A 390 22.92 28.93 -31.95
C TRP A 390 23.54 29.68 -33.14
N ILE A 391 22.93 30.78 -33.59
CA ILE A 391 23.44 31.65 -34.68
C ILE A 391 24.73 32.35 -34.24
N THR A 392 24.80 32.88 -33.03
CA THR A 392 26.02 33.54 -32.53
C THR A 392 27.17 32.57 -32.27
N SER A 393 26.89 31.31 -31.99
CA SER A 393 27.93 30.27 -31.82
C SER A 393 28.52 29.80 -33.17
N LYS A 394 27.76 29.90 -34.29
CA LYS A 394 28.27 29.61 -35.63
C LYS A 394 29.11 30.75 -36.20
N LEU A 395 28.79 32.00 -35.88
CA LEU A 395 29.55 33.17 -36.34
C LEU A 395 30.90 33.38 -35.62
N LYS A 396 31.16 32.71 -34.52
CA LYS A 396 32.45 32.70 -33.80
C LYS A 396 33.42 31.60 -34.24
N LYS A 397 33.05 30.77 -35.23
CA LYS A 397 33.87 29.66 -35.76
C LYS A 397 34.26 29.84 -37.23
N GLN A 398 34.14 31.05 -37.78
CA GLN A 398 34.75 31.45 -39.05
C GLN A 398 35.89 32.45 -38.77
#